data_91a1dfdd0c57c00a9d58915a5c7a8b3c
#
_entry.id   91a1dfdd0c57c00a9d58915a5c7a8b3c
#
_cell.length_a   1.000
_cell.length_b   1.000
_cell.length_c   1.000
_cell.angle_alpha   90.00
_cell.angle_beta   90.00
_cell.angle_gamma   90.00
#
_symmetry.space_group_name_H-M   'P 1'
#
loop_
_entity.id
_entity.type
_entity.pdbx_description
1 polymer ?
#
loop_
_entity_poly.entity_id
_entity_poly.type
_entity_poly.pdbx_seq_one_letter_code
_entity_poly.pdbx_strand_id
1 'polypeptide(L)'
;MILKNTNLSKLFSLVGLFMVLSCDEPQKDDVVSIFSDSQFTFHQDQNKIYFAINAAKTMNGIQIDSVTLDWYGSSRSNTKDVLTLNDDGFDGDIIMNDDLYSIKILNDSTVIKNILKDDSGFVFLDFN
;
A
#
# COMPACT_ATOMS: atom_id res chain seq x y z
N MET A 1 9.02 -58.54 -68.46
CA MET A 1 7.58 -58.31 -68.54
C MET A 1 7.17 -57.34 -67.41
N ILE A 2 7.05 -56.15 -67.80
CA ILE A 2 6.47 -54.92 -67.25
C ILE A 2 6.50 -54.73 -65.73
N LEU A 3 7.50 -54.04 -65.25
CA LEU A 3 7.59 -53.41 -63.94
C LEU A 3 6.81 -52.10 -63.98
N LYS A 4 5.84 -51.99 -63.09
CA LYS A 4 5.11 -50.74 -62.92
C LYS A 4 5.70 -49.97 -61.72
N ASN A 5 6.17 -48.85 -62.07
CA ASN A 5 6.75 -47.81 -61.25
C ASN A 5 5.75 -47.34 -60.21
N THR A 6 6.07 -47.48 -58.92
CA THR A 6 5.28 -46.89 -57.86
C THR A 6 5.94 -45.57 -57.43
N ASN A 7 5.24 -44.53 -57.72
CA ASN A 7 5.62 -43.18 -57.29
C ASN A 7 5.70 -43.11 -55.77
N LEU A 8 6.89 -42.83 -55.29
CA LEU A 8 7.18 -42.48 -53.91
C LEU A 8 6.67 -41.05 -53.71
N SER A 9 5.47 -40.91 -53.18
CA SER A 9 4.93 -39.64 -52.81
C SER A 9 5.79 -39.06 -51.71
N LYS A 10 6.35 -37.91 -52.02
CA LYS A 10 7.09 -37.07 -51.06
C LYS A 10 6.11 -36.63 -49.97
N LEU A 11 6.18 -37.27 -48.84
CA LEU A 11 5.56 -36.78 -47.62
C LEU A 11 6.35 -35.57 -47.17
N PHE A 12 5.88 -34.41 -47.56
CA PHE A 12 6.35 -33.15 -47.02
C PHE A 12 5.81 -33.05 -45.59
N SER A 13 6.65 -33.47 -44.63
CA SER A 13 6.43 -33.19 -43.23
C SER A 13 6.69 -31.71 -43.02
N LEU A 14 5.58 -30.93 -43.04
CA LEU A 14 5.57 -29.55 -42.64
C LEU A 14 5.70 -29.53 -41.11
N VAL A 15 6.93 -29.51 -40.63
CA VAL A 15 7.25 -29.23 -39.24
C VAL A 15 6.90 -27.77 -39.04
N GLY A 16 5.67 -27.53 -38.59
CA GLY A 16 5.24 -26.22 -38.11
C GLY A 16 6.08 -25.88 -36.87
N LEU A 17 7.05 -25.00 -37.08
CA LEU A 17 7.80 -24.36 -36.00
C LEU A 17 6.81 -23.45 -35.27
N PHE A 18 6.14 -23.98 -34.24
CA PHE A 18 5.43 -23.18 -33.25
C PHE A 18 6.51 -22.39 -32.48
N MET A 19 6.82 -21.19 -32.95
CA MET A 19 7.40 -20.17 -32.10
C MET A 19 6.34 -19.80 -31.07
N VAL A 20 6.36 -20.42 -29.92
CA VAL A 20 5.76 -19.88 -28.71
C VAL A 20 6.54 -18.59 -28.43
N LEU A 21 6.00 -17.46 -28.91
CA LEU A 21 6.33 -16.18 -28.36
C LEU A 21 5.83 -16.23 -26.90
N SER A 22 6.70 -16.69 -26.01
CA SER A 22 6.57 -16.44 -24.60
C SER A 22 6.68 -14.91 -24.47
N CYS A 23 5.54 -14.24 -24.42
CA CYS A 23 5.48 -12.92 -23.86
C CYS A 23 5.82 -13.11 -22.39
N ASP A 24 7.07 -12.90 -22.00
CA ASP A 24 7.40 -12.56 -20.64
C ASP A 24 6.67 -11.24 -20.36
N GLU A 25 5.50 -11.34 -19.75
CA GLU A 25 4.92 -10.17 -19.10
C GLU A 25 5.99 -9.69 -18.10
N PRO A 26 6.35 -8.39 -18.14
CA PRO A 26 7.27 -7.88 -17.15
C PRO A 26 6.66 -8.23 -15.79
N GLN A 27 7.37 -9.04 -15.01
CA GLN A 27 7.02 -9.29 -13.62
C GLN A 27 6.86 -7.91 -13.00
N LYS A 28 5.61 -7.56 -12.71
CA LYS A 28 5.31 -6.43 -11.88
C LYS A 28 5.98 -6.75 -10.56
N ASP A 29 7.11 -6.10 -10.29
CA ASP A 29 7.70 -6.15 -8.98
C ASP A 29 6.58 -5.75 -8.01
N ASP A 30 6.04 -6.72 -7.30
CA ASP A 30 5.10 -6.45 -6.23
C ASP A 30 5.87 -5.62 -5.21
N VAL A 31 5.64 -4.32 -5.27
CA VAL A 31 6.15 -3.41 -4.25
C VAL A 31 5.44 -3.80 -2.96
N VAL A 32 6.11 -4.64 -2.18
CA VAL A 32 5.60 -5.04 -0.88
C VAL A 32 5.61 -3.78 -0.02
N SER A 33 4.43 -3.24 0.25
CA SER A 33 4.28 -2.11 1.16
C SER A 33 4.63 -2.55 2.57
N ILE A 34 5.43 -1.74 3.26
CA ILE A 34 5.69 -1.93 4.70
C ILE A 34 4.46 -1.60 5.54
N PHE A 35 3.52 -0.87 4.96
CA PHE A 35 2.30 -0.43 5.59
C PHE A 35 1.10 -1.26 5.14
N SER A 36 0.25 -1.64 6.10
CA SER A 36 -1.05 -2.29 5.86
C SER A 36 -2.09 -1.78 6.86
N ASP A 37 -3.36 -2.06 6.58
CA ASP A 37 -4.48 -1.88 7.52
C ASP A 37 -4.53 -0.50 8.20
N SER A 38 -4.52 0.56 7.40
CA SER A 38 -4.64 1.92 7.92
C SER A 38 -6.04 2.21 8.47
N GLN A 39 -6.09 2.94 9.56
CA GLN A 39 -7.32 3.35 10.24
C GLN A 39 -7.33 4.86 10.48
N PHE A 40 -8.49 5.45 10.24
CA PHE A 40 -8.81 6.83 10.60
C PHE A 40 -10.14 6.87 11.32
N THR A 41 -10.21 7.60 12.44
CA THR A 41 -11.47 7.80 13.18
C THR A 41 -11.55 9.21 13.73
N PHE A 42 -12.67 9.89 13.49
CA PHE A 42 -12.98 11.15 14.15
C PHE A 42 -14.01 10.90 15.28
N HIS A 43 -13.57 11.05 16.52
CA HIS A 43 -14.41 10.96 17.71
C HIS A 43 -15.02 12.32 17.99
N GLN A 44 -16.17 12.61 17.39
CA GLN A 44 -16.85 13.91 17.47
C GLN A 44 -17.20 14.31 18.91
N ASP A 45 -17.66 13.36 19.71
CA ASP A 45 -18.02 13.54 21.13
C ASP A 45 -16.85 14.01 22.00
N GLN A 46 -15.63 13.64 21.63
CA GLN A 46 -14.39 13.99 22.34
C GLN A 46 -13.58 15.06 21.61
N ASN A 47 -14.02 15.46 20.42
CA ASN A 47 -13.25 16.31 19.51
C ASN A 47 -11.80 15.81 19.29
N LYS A 48 -11.65 14.49 19.09
CA LYS A 48 -10.35 13.84 18.90
C LYS A 48 -10.29 13.10 17.58
N ILE A 49 -9.10 13.10 16.99
CA ILE A 49 -8.79 12.33 15.80
C ILE A 49 -7.84 11.21 16.18
N TYR A 50 -8.11 10.02 15.65
CA TYR A 50 -7.29 8.83 15.82
C TYR A 50 -6.79 8.39 14.45
N PHE A 51 -5.50 8.08 14.37
CA PHE A 51 -4.84 7.47 13.23
C PHE A 51 -4.11 6.22 13.68
N ALA A 52 -4.14 5.18 12.87
CA ALA A 52 -3.33 4.00 13.07
C ALA A 52 -2.94 3.33 11.75
N ILE A 53 -1.83 2.61 11.77
CA ILE A 53 -1.34 1.82 10.64
C ILE A 53 -0.46 0.68 11.14
N ASN A 54 -0.67 -0.51 10.60
CA ASN A 54 0.27 -1.60 10.79
C ASN A 54 1.53 -1.36 9.96
N ALA A 55 2.69 -1.41 10.61
CA ALA A 55 3.99 -1.26 9.96
C ALA A 55 4.96 -2.31 10.51
N ALA A 56 5.37 -3.26 9.65
CA ALA A 56 6.32 -4.27 10.08
C ALA A 56 7.64 -3.64 10.51
N LYS A 57 8.08 -3.86 11.76
CA LYS A 57 9.32 -3.30 12.32
C LYS A 57 10.57 -3.60 11.50
N THR A 58 10.56 -4.71 10.77
CA THR A 58 11.68 -5.10 9.92
C THR A 58 11.16 -5.62 8.60
N MET A 59 11.62 -5.03 7.51
CA MET A 59 11.34 -5.50 6.17
C MET A 59 12.63 -5.59 5.37
N ASN A 60 12.90 -6.78 4.80
CA ASN A 60 14.12 -7.03 4.02
C ASN A 60 15.43 -6.63 4.75
N GLY A 61 15.46 -6.78 6.08
CA GLY A 61 16.61 -6.42 6.91
C GLY A 61 16.74 -4.91 7.23
N ILE A 62 15.79 -4.10 6.79
CA ILE A 62 15.71 -2.67 7.13
C ILE A 62 14.81 -2.52 8.35
N GLN A 63 15.33 -1.93 9.39
CA GLN A 63 14.56 -1.60 10.59
C GLN A 63 13.81 -0.27 10.37
N ILE A 64 12.55 -0.22 10.82
CA ILE A 64 11.76 1.01 10.85
C ILE A 64 12.01 1.70 12.18
N ASP A 65 12.56 2.91 12.13
CA ASP A 65 12.86 3.69 13.32
C ASP A 65 11.68 4.58 13.76
N SER A 66 10.85 5.01 12.81
CA SER A 66 9.68 5.85 13.08
C SER A 66 8.64 5.75 11.98
N VAL A 67 7.39 5.96 12.34
CA VAL A 67 6.27 6.11 11.40
C VAL A 67 5.72 7.53 11.55
N THR A 68 5.59 8.24 10.44
CA THR A 68 5.00 9.57 10.41
C THR A 68 3.79 9.63 9.51
N LEU A 69 2.92 10.59 9.77
CA LEU A 69 1.72 10.86 9.01
C LEU A 69 1.74 12.31 8.53
N ASP A 70 1.60 12.51 7.24
CA ASP A 70 1.32 13.80 6.63
C ASP A 70 -0.20 13.99 6.58
N TRP A 71 -0.71 14.90 7.40
CA TRP A 71 -2.13 15.19 7.53
C TRP A 71 -2.51 16.48 6.80
N TYR A 72 -3.46 16.41 5.88
CA TYR A 72 -3.94 17.56 5.08
C TYR A 72 -5.37 17.99 5.43
N GLY A 73 -6.06 17.28 6.32
CA GLY A 73 -7.45 17.54 6.64
C GLY A 73 -8.39 17.24 5.48
N SER A 74 -9.36 18.10 5.23
CA SER A 74 -10.38 17.92 4.18
C SER A 74 -9.92 18.35 2.77
N SER A 75 -8.69 18.84 2.59
CA SER A 75 -8.20 19.27 1.27
C SER A 75 -6.72 18.95 1.08
N ARG A 76 -6.40 18.23 0.00
CA ARG A 76 -5.01 17.90 -0.39
C ARG A 76 -4.14 19.14 -0.69
N SER A 77 -4.74 20.28 -0.96
CA SER A 77 -4.04 21.54 -1.21
C SER A 77 -3.58 22.26 0.06
N ASN A 78 -4.00 21.81 1.22
CA ASN A 78 -3.58 22.40 2.49
C ASN A 78 -2.08 22.12 2.75
N THR A 79 -1.44 23.03 3.49
CA THR A 79 -0.12 22.74 4.07
C THR A 79 -0.28 21.62 5.09
N LYS A 80 0.50 20.57 4.95
CA LYS A 80 0.43 19.41 5.83
C LYS A 80 0.82 19.70 7.28
N ASP A 81 0.18 19.03 8.21
CA ASP A 81 0.69 18.78 9.54
C ASP A 81 1.48 17.45 9.51
N VAL A 82 2.62 17.38 10.19
CA VAL A 82 3.40 16.14 10.31
C VAL A 82 3.24 15.61 11.72
N LEU A 83 2.70 14.41 11.83
CA LEU A 83 2.42 13.74 13.10
C LEU A 83 3.29 12.49 13.22
N THR A 84 3.86 12.24 14.39
CA THR A 84 4.60 11.01 14.67
C THR A 84 3.67 10.02 15.34
N LEU A 85 3.61 8.79 14.82
CA LEU A 85 2.85 7.70 15.40
C LEU A 85 3.76 6.85 16.29
N ASN A 86 3.19 6.31 17.35
CA ASN A 86 3.91 5.55 18.36
C ASN A 86 3.40 4.10 18.41
N ASP A 87 4.27 3.18 18.80
CA ASP A 87 3.98 1.78 19.14
C ASP A 87 4.57 1.49 20.52
N ASP A 88 4.19 2.33 21.51
CA ASP A 88 4.73 2.35 22.87
C ASP A 88 3.68 2.19 23.98
N GLY A 89 2.41 1.99 23.60
CA GLY A 89 1.28 1.84 24.52
C GLY A 89 0.71 3.16 25.04
N PHE A 90 1.03 4.31 24.40
CA PHE A 90 0.56 5.64 24.81
C PHE A 90 -0.10 6.41 23.66
N ASP A 91 -0.78 7.52 23.99
CA ASP A 91 -1.34 8.50 23.05
C ASP A 91 -2.26 7.91 21.95
N GLY A 92 -2.97 6.84 22.27
CA GLY A 92 -3.89 6.16 21.35
C GLY A 92 -3.43 4.75 21.00
N ASP A 93 -2.17 4.45 21.17
CA ASP A 93 -1.67 3.09 21.16
C ASP A 93 -2.10 2.37 22.46
N ILE A 94 -2.53 1.10 22.33
CA ILE A 94 -3.05 0.32 23.46
C ILE A 94 -2.07 -0.77 23.86
N ILE A 95 -1.34 -1.33 22.89
CA ILE A 95 -0.46 -2.49 23.10
C ILE A 95 0.92 -2.17 22.57
N MET A 96 1.86 -1.97 23.46
CA MET A 96 3.24 -1.72 23.12
C MET A 96 3.87 -2.86 22.31
N ASN A 97 4.56 -2.51 21.23
CA ASN A 97 5.33 -3.42 20.37
C ASN A 97 4.46 -4.48 19.63
N ASP A 98 3.28 -4.11 19.20
CA ASP A 98 2.41 -4.98 18.39
C ASP A 98 2.41 -4.64 16.89
N ASP A 99 3.33 -3.76 16.46
CA ASP A 99 3.49 -3.25 15.09
C ASP A 99 2.34 -2.35 14.62
N LEU A 100 1.40 -1.98 15.51
CA LEU A 100 0.35 -1.00 15.26
C LEU A 100 0.79 0.37 15.73
N TYR A 101 1.32 1.17 14.82
CA TYR A 101 1.68 2.55 15.11
C TYR A 101 0.45 3.42 15.11
N SER A 102 0.24 4.19 16.17
CA SER A 102 -0.96 5.02 16.30
C SER A 102 -0.71 6.34 17.02
N ILE A 103 -1.68 7.26 16.86
CA ILE A 103 -1.76 8.52 17.60
C ILE A 103 -3.21 8.96 17.77
N LYS A 104 -3.54 9.50 18.93
CA LYS A 104 -4.82 10.12 19.24
C LYS A 104 -4.62 11.55 19.72
N ILE A 105 -5.07 12.53 18.93
CA ILE A 105 -4.85 13.95 19.18
C ILE A 105 -6.17 14.72 19.27
N LEU A 106 -6.12 15.91 19.88
CA LEU A 106 -7.23 16.86 19.81
C LEU A 106 -7.34 17.44 18.41
N ASN A 107 -8.57 17.54 17.91
CA ASN A 107 -8.91 18.24 16.68
C ASN A 107 -9.05 19.75 16.97
N ASP A 108 -7.94 20.38 17.30
CA ASP A 108 -7.87 21.76 17.73
C ASP A 108 -6.70 22.50 17.07
N SER A 109 -6.92 23.78 16.75
CA SER A 109 -5.92 24.61 16.05
C SER A 109 -4.64 24.88 16.84
N THR A 110 -4.62 24.57 18.13
CA THR A 110 -3.39 24.63 18.96
C THR A 110 -2.54 23.37 18.79
N VAL A 111 -3.10 22.28 18.27
CA VAL A 111 -2.43 21.00 18.06
C VAL A 111 -2.10 20.75 16.59
N ILE A 112 -3.08 20.98 15.70
CA ILE A 112 -2.95 20.80 14.25
C ILE A 112 -3.54 21.99 13.52
N LYS A 113 -3.02 22.31 12.34
CA LYS A 113 -3.54 23.40 11.48
C LYS A 113 -4.80 22.97 10.74
N ASN A 114 -4.84 21.71 10.32
CA ASN A 114 -5.91 21.17 9.50
C ASN A 114 -6.98 20.48 10.36
N ILE A 115 -7.77 21.29 11.06
CA ILE A 115 -8.89 20.80 11.87
C ILE A 115 -10.03 20.29 10.98
N LEU A 116 -10.69 19.20 11.42
CA LEU A 116 -11.91 18.69 10.80
C LEU A 116 -13.14 19.40 11.34
N LYS A 117 -14.10 19.61 10.44
CA LYS A 117 -15.47 20.00 10.77
C LYS A 117 -16.37 18.77 10.67
N ASP A 118 -17.48 18.78 11.37
CA ASP A 118 -18.38 17.63 11.54
C ASP A 118 -18.91 17.03 10.23
N ASP A 119 -18.93 17.77 9.14
CA ASP A 119 -19.46 17.38 7.84
C ASP A 119 -18.38 17.08 6.78
N SER A 120 -17.14 16.95 7.18
CA SER A 120 -16.04 16.63 6.27
C SER A 120 -16.24 15.24 5.64
N GLY A 121 -16.59 15.20 4.33
CA GLY A 121 -16.87 13.95 3.62
C GLY A 121 -15.62 13.12 3.30
N PHE A 122 -14.49 13.78 3.01
CA PHE A 122 -13.22 13.14 2.67
C PHE A 122 -12.08 13.76 3.46
N VAL A 123 -11.09 12.93 3.75
CA VAL A 123 -9.83 13.34 4.38
C VAL A 123 -8.65 12.88 3.55
N PHE A 124 -7.55 13.61 3.64
CA PHE A 124 -6.33 13.35 2.89
C PHE A 124 -5.15 13.19 3.86
N LEU A 125 -4.46 12.07 3.73
CA LEU A 125 -3.32 11.72 4.56
C LEU A 125 -2.35 10.82 3.80
N ASP A 126 -1.08 10.81 4.20
CA ASP A 126 -0.05 9.88 3.73
C ASP A 126 0.77 9.39 4.92
N PHE A 127 1.02 8.08 4.98
CA PHE A 127 1.96 7.48 5.94
C PHE A 127 3.35 7.40 5.33
N ASN A 128 4.38 7.67 6.15
CA ASN A 128 5.79 7.67 5.75
C ASN A 128 6.66 6.93 6.76
#